data_6cf4b7b07b8a3f6d242c2c4f7512e6ba
#
_entry.id   6cf4b7b07b8a3f6d242c2c4f7512e6ba
#
_cell.length_a   1.000
_cell.length_b   1.000
_cell.length_c   1.000
_cell.angle_alpha   90.00
_cell.angle_beta   90.00
_cell.angle_gamma   90.00
#
_symmetry.space_group_name_H-M   'P 1'
#
loop_
_entity.id
_entity.type
_entity.pdbx_description
1 polymer ?
#
loop_
_entity_poly.entity_id
_entity_poly.type
_entity_poly.pdbx_seq_one_letter_code
_entity_poly.pdbx_strand_id
1 'polypeptide(L)'
;MPVTRNFKQAFSGGEISPEMFGRIADNKFQQGAATMRNFIAKPQGPAQNRPGFAFVREVKNSAKSTRLLSFTFNTTQTMVLEFGDQYFRFHTQGQTLFYSDGAAWNGGTNYVVGSIAKQGGVNYYSKTAHSNSQPPNATNWYALPTSPNVYEIPHPYLEAELFDVNYVQSADVITLVHPNHAPRELRRLGATQWELRVINFGTPLPAPTNVAVSRYIPASTSTNSDTYVAHNYV
;
A
#
# COMPACT_ATOMS: atom_id res chain seq x y z
N MET A 1 10.93 -61.59 -12.72
CA MET A 1 9.74 -60.81 -13.10
C MET A 1 10.15 -59.81 -14.16
N PRO A 2 9.44 -59.66 -15.27
CA PRO A 2 9.77 -58.63 -16.25
C PRO A 2 9.53 -57.26 -15.62
N VAL A 3 10.53 -56.40 -15.66
CA VAL A 3 10.41 -55.01 -15.19
C VAL A 3 9.67 -54.23 -16.28
N THR A 4 8.41 -53.92 -16.03
CA THR A 4 7.63 -53.05 -16.92
C THR A 4 8.14 -51.60 -16.73
N ARG A 5 8.87 -51.06 -17.71
CA ARG A 5 9.30 -49.66 -17.71
C ARG A 5 8.15 -48.80 -18.21
N ASN A 6 7.61 -47.99 -17.35
CA ASN A 6 6.63 -46.95 -17.73
C ASN A 6 7.38 -45.73 -18.20
N PHE A 7 7.18 -45.32 -19.46
CA PHE A 7 7.86 -44.20 -20.06
C PHE A 7 6.93 -42.98 -20.11
N LYS A 8 7.27 -41.93 -19.36
CA LYS A 8 6.53 -40.66 -19.41
C LYS A 8 7.12 -39.76 -20.47
N GLN A 9 6.31 -39.34 -21.45
CA GLN A 9 6.74 -38.55 -22.58
C GLN A 9 6.67 -37.04 -22.31
N ALA A 10 5.84 -36.63 -21.37
CA ALA A 10 5.60 -35.22 -21.04
C ALA A 10 5.23 -35.06 -19.57
N PHE A 11 5.40 -33.84 -19.07
CA PHE A 11 4.99 -33.41 -17.73
C PHE A 11 4.02 -32.22 -17.78
N SER A 12 3.34 -32.02 -18.93
CA SER A 12 2.40 -30.91 -19.12
C SER A 12 1.21 -30.92 -18.17
N GLY A 13 0.88 -32.12 -17.60
CA GLY A 13 -0.16 -32.26 -16.56
C GLY A 13 0.24 -31.77 -15.18
N GLY A 14 1.52 -31.45 -14.94
CA GLY A 14 2.00 -30.99 -13.65
C GLY A 14 1.93 -32.05 -12.56
N GLU A 15 1.77 -31.61 -11.30
CA GLU A 15 1.53 -32.48 -10.16
C GLU A 15 0.05 -32.90 -10.15
N ILE A 16 -0.20 -34.24 -10.08
CA ILE A 16 -1.55 -34.79 -10.10
C ILE A 16 -2.00 -35.18 -8.68
N SER A 17 -3.28 -35.03 -8.41
CA SER A 17 -3.87 -35.44 -7.14
C SER A 17 -3.69 -36.93 -6.90
N PRO A 18 -3.48 -37.38 -5.65
CA PRO A 18 -3.46 -38.79 -5.28
C PRO A 18 -4.70 -39.61 -5.76
N GLU A 19 -5.85 -38.95 -5.87
CA GLU A 19 -7.09 -39.54 -6.38
C GLU A 19 -6.98 -40.02 -7.84
N MET A 20 -6.04 -39.45 -8.59
CA MET A 20 -5.79 -39.85 -9.98
C MET A 20 -4.81 -41.02 -10.13
N PHE A 21 -4.15 -41.45 -9.07
CA PHE A 21 -3.11 -42.49 -9.16
C PHE A 21 -3.62 -43.83 -9.66
N GLY A 22 -4.90 -44.14 -9.47
CA GLY A 22 -5.56 -45.31 -10.01
C GLY A 22 -6.03 -45.22 -11.46
N ARG A 23 -6.00 -44.02 -12.07
CA ARG A 23 -6.53 -43.77 -13.42
C ARG A 23 -5.44 -43.88 -14.49
N ILE A 24 -4.81 -45.00 -14.60
CA ILE A 24 -3.65 -45.26 -15.48
C ILE A 24 -3.95 -44.99 -16.97
N ALA A 25 -5.20 -45.18 -17.40
CA ALA A 25 -5.64 -44.96 -18.78
C ALA A 25 -5.91 -43.45 -19.09
N ASP A 26 -5.91 -42.56 -18.09
CA ASP A 26 -6.17 -41.13 -18.30
C ASP A 26 -4.92 -40.46 -18.86
N ASN A 27 -5.08 -39.64 -19.90
CA ASN A 27 -3.99 -38.84 -20.47
C ASN A 27 -3.31 -37.93 -19.45
N LYS A 28 -4.06 -37.38 -18.49
CA LYS A 28 -3.50 -36.56 -17.43
C LYS A 28 -2.57 -37.34 -16.51
N PHE A 29 -2.91 -38.65 -16.23
CA PHE A 29 -2.00 -39.52 -15.49
C PHE A 29 -0.69 -39.76 -16.26
N GLN A 30 -0.78 -39.98 -17.59
CA GLN A 30 0.40 -40.20 -18.42
C GLN A 30 1.31 -38.96 -18.55
N GLN A 31 0.74 -37.79 -18.45
CA GLN A 31 1.44 -36.51 -18.54
C GLN A 31 1.71 -35.82 -17.20
N GLY A 32 1.34 -36.47 -16.10
CA GLY A 32 1.50 -35.91 -14.76
C GLY A 32 2.64 -36.57 -13.98
N ALA A 33 3.02 -35.92 -12.89
CA ALA A 33 3.95 -36.44 -11.88
C ALA A 33 3.26 -36.55 -10.53
N ALA A 34 3.61 -37.54 -9.72
CA ALA A 34 3.10 -37.69 -8.37
C ALA A 34 3.57 -36.57 -7.45
N THR A 35 4.76 -36.05 -7.73
CA THR A 35 5.33 -34.89 -6.99
C THR A 35 6.15 -34.03 -7.97
N MET A 36 5.90 -32.72 -7.99
CA MET A 36 6.59 -31.78 -8.85
C MET A 36 6.93 -30.49 -8.09
N ARG A 37 7.83 -30.61 -7.11
CA ARG A 37 8.24 -29.46 -6.29
C ARG A 37 9.37 -28.69 -6.96
N ASN A 38 9.28 -27.35 -6.96
CA ASN A 38 10.27 -26.45 -7.55
C ASN A 38 10.47 -26.60 -9.08
N PHE A 39 9.47 -27.17 -9.79
CA PHE A 39 9.42 -27.23 -11.24
C PHE A 39 8.21 -26.49 -11.78
N ILE A 40 8.35 -25.99 -12.98
CA ILE A 40 7.27 -25.39 -13.78
C ILE A 40 7.01 -26.33 -14.93
N ALA A 41 5.79 -26.88 -15.01
CA ALA A 41 5.32 -27.65 -16.14
C ALA A 41 5.07 -26.71 -17.32
N LYS A 42 5.70 -26.99 -18.49
CA LYS A 42 5.43 -26.25 -19.71
C LYS A 42 4.36 -26.95 -20.55
N PRO A 43 3.46 -26.22 -21.22
CA PRO A 43 2.44 -26.81 -22.09
C PRO A 43 3.03 -27.72 -23.20
N GLN A 44 4.26 -27.46 -23.64
CA GLN A 44 4.97 -28.23 -24.66
C GLN A 44 5.52 -29.59 -24.16
N GLY A 45 5.37 -29.87 -22.85
CA GLY A 45 5.71 -31.18 -22.27
C GLY A 45 6.86 -31.18 -21.26
N PRO A 46 7.96 -30.41 -21.40
CA PRO A 46 9.05 -30.48 -20.44
C PRO A 46 8.70 -29.82 -19.10
N ALA A 47 9.33 -30.30 -18.02
CA ALA A 47 9.38 -29.65 -16.74
C ALA A 47 10.71 -28.88 -16.64
N GLN A 48 10.63 -27.63 -16.23
CA GLN A 48 11.78 -26.74 -16.05
C GLN A 48 11.92 -26.38 -14.56
N ASN A 49 13.15 -26.31 -14.08
CA ASN A 49 13.41 -25.79 -12.74
C ASN A 49 12.85 -24.35 -12.64
N ARG A 50 12.19 -24.03 -11.53
CA ARG A 50 11.81 -22.65 -11.28
C ARG A 50 13.04 -21.77 -11.15
N PRO A 51 12.95 -20.48 -11.51
CA PRO A 51 14.01 -19.51 -11.21
C PRO A 51 14.31 -19.49 -9.72
N GLY A 52 15.58 -19.24 -9.37
CA GLY A 52 15.98 -18.97 -7.99
C GLY A 52 15.40 -17.66 -7.47
N PHE A 53 15.63 -17.40 -6.19
CA PHE A 53 15.37 -16.10 -5.58
C PHE A 53 16.63 -15.26 -5.65
N ALA A 54 16.48 -13.98 -5.97
CA ALA A 54 17.54 -13.00 -5.83
C ALA A 54 17.29 -12.24 -4.50
N PHE A 55 18.35 -12.10 -3.70
CA PHE A 55 18.29 -11.26 -2.52
C PHE A 55 18.29 -9.78 -2.94
N VAL A 56 17.34 -9.01 -2.44
CA VAL A 56 17.26 -7.56 -2.69
C VAL A 56 17.82 -6.78 -1.52
N ARG A 57 17.22 -6.97 -0.34
CA ARG A 57 17.64 -6.30 0.89
C ARG A 57 16.97 -6.93 2.11
N GLU A 58 17.61 -6.76 3.28
CA GLU A 58 16.97 -7.01 4.56
C GLU A 58 15.93 -5.91 4.89
N VAL A 59 14.85 -6.30 5.56
CA VAL A 59 13.88 -5.36 6.12
C VAL A 59 14.53 -4.48 7.19
N LYS A 60 13.96 -3.32 7.49
CA LYS A 60 14.53 -2.38 8.47
C LYS A 60 14.73 -2.99 9.85
N ASN A 61 13.83 -3.86 10.26
CA ASN A 61 13.92 -4.60 11.52
C ASN A 61 13.46 -6.04 11.31
N SER A 62 14.39 -6.97 11.21
CA SER A 62 14.10 -8.39 10.98
C SER A 62 13.43 -9.10 12.17
N ALA A 63 13.36 -8.46 13.35
CA ALA A 63 12.60 -8.96 14.50
C ALA A 63 11.09 -8.62 14.40
N LYS A 64 10.68 -7.79 13.44
CA LYS A 64 9.29 -7.36 13.24
C LYS A 64 8.70 -7.88 11.94
N SER A 65 7.42 -8.18 11.98
CA SER A 65 6.66 -8.58 10.80
C SER A 65 6.59 -7.44 9.79
N THR A 66 6.68 -7.78 8.51
CA THR A 66 6.62 -6.82 7.41
C THR A 66 5.71 -7.38 6.33
N ARG A 67 4.85 -6.55 5.76
CA ARG A 67 3.97 -6.89 4.66
C ARG A 67 4.51 -6.31 3.36
N LEU A 68 4.46 -7.09 2.29
CA LEU A 68 4.82 -6.60 0.96
C LEU A 68 3.55 -6.27 0.17
N LEU A 69 3.50 -5.07 -0.40
CA LEU A 69 2.42 -4.63 -1.27
C LEU A 69 2.95 -4.46 -2.69
N SER A 70 2.21 -4.98 -3.66
CA SER A 70 2.52 -4.75 -5.07
C SER A 70 2.02 -3.37 -5.51
N PHE A 71 2.80 -2.67 -6.32
CA PHE A 71 2.42 -1.41 -6.93
C PHE A 71 2.78 -1.42 -8.41
N THR A 72 1.78 -1.36 -9.26
CA THR A 72 1.95 -1.42 -10.72
C THR A 72 1.38 -0.14 -11.33
N PHE A 73 2.24 0.77 -11.79
CA PHE A 73 1.80 2.04 -12.36
C PHE A 73 1.86 2.08 -13.89
N ASN A 74 2.58 1.13 -14.51
CA ASN A 74 2.48 0.86 -15.93
C ASN A 74 2.84 -0.61 -16.23
N THR A 75 2.70 -1.03 -17.49
CA THR A 75 2.90 -2.43 -17.90
C THR A 75 4.35 -2.92 -17.79
N THR A 76 5.32 -2.03 -17.72
CA THR A 76 6.76 -2.34 -17.71
C THR A 76 7.43 -2.01 -16.38
N GLN A 77 6.79 -1.21 -15.53
CA GLN A 77 7.38 -0.75 -14.29
C GLN A 77 6.46 -1.10 -13.12
N THR A 78 6.96 -1.98 -12.29
CA THR A 78 6.32 -2.42 -11.05
C THR A 78 7.24 -2.14 -9.88
N MET A 79 6.65 -1.91 -8.73
CA MET A 79 7.35 -1.74 -7.48
C MET A 79 6.80 -2.69 -6.44
N VAL A 80 7.61 -3.01 -5.47
CA VAL A 80 7.20 -3.68 -4.24
C VAL A 80 7.40 -2.69 -3.10
N LEU A 81 6.36 -2.44 -2.33
CA LEU A 81 6.41 -1.62 -1.15
C LEU A 81 6.63 -2.52 0.06
N GLU A 82 7.70 -2.30 0.79
CA GLU A 82 7.94 -2.87 2.10
C GLU A 82 7.13 -2.06 3.12
N PHE A 83 6.04 -2.63 3.60
CA PHE A 83 5.14 -2.04 4.57
C PHE A 83 5.51 -2.59 5.96
N GLY A 84 6.35 -1.86 6.67
CA GLY A 84 6.86 -2.23 7.98
C GLY A 84 6.29 -1.37 9.10
N ASP A 85 6.75 -1.56 10.31
CA ASP A 85 6.31 -0.84 11.50
C ASP A 85 6.59 0.66 11.39
N GLN A 86 5.56 1.44 11.09
CA GLN A 86 5.58 2.90 10.91
C GLN A 86 6.42 3.43 9.75
N TYR A 87 6.75 2.60 8.74
CA TYR A 87 7.47 3.05 7.55
C TYR A 87 7.09 2.30 6.29
N PHE A 88 7.19 2.96 5.12
CA PHE A 88 7.25 2.34 3.80
C PHE A 88 8.66 2.47 3.23
N ARG A 89 9.16 1.40 2.61
CA ARG A 89 10.31 1.39 1.71
C ARG A 89 9.89 0.89 0.35
N PHE A 90 10.66 1.21 -0.66
CA PHE A 90 10.28 0.98 -2.05
C PHE A 90 11.39 0.20 -2.77
N HIS A 91 10.97 -0.84 -3.48
CA HIS A 91 11.87 -1.70 -4.25
C HIS A 91 11.37 -1.79 -5.69
N THR A 92 12.26 -1.68 -6.65
CA THR A 92 11.95 -1.80 -8.08
C THR A 92 13.12 -2.42 -8.81
N GLN A 93 12.85 -3.21 -9.87
CA GLN A 93 13.87 -3.85 -10.69
C GLN A 93 14.95 -4.61 -9.90
N GLY A 94 14.55 -5.27 -8.82
CA GLY A 94 15.47 -6.02 -7.96
C GLY A 94 16.38 -5.18 -7.07
N GLN A 95 16.10 -3.89 -6.92
CA GLN A 95 16.86 -2.96 -6.09
C GLN A 95 15.97 -2.16 -5.15
N THR A 96 16.55 -1.72 -4.03
CA THR A 96 15.92 -0.77 -3.10
C THR A 96 16.11 0.65 -3.63
N LEU A 97 15.10 1.50 -3.49
CA LEU A 97 15.23 2.92 -3.81
C LEU A 97 16.08 3.64 -2.75
N PHE A 98 17.00 4.46 -3.23
CA PHE A 98 17.80 5.35 -2.44
C PHE A 98 17.43 6.80 -2.74
N TYR A 99 17.51 7.67 -1.75
CA TYR A 99 17.37 9.10 -1.95
C TYR A 99 18.73 9.77 -2.14
N SER A 100 18.75 10.89 -2.85
CA SER A 100 19.91 11.78 -2.92
C SER A 100 19.87 12.78 -1.76
N ASP A 101 21.03 13.23 -1.31
CA ASP A 101 21.13 14.24 -0.27
C ASP A 101 20.30 15.49 -0.64
N GLY A 102 19.49 15.92 0.30
CA GLY A 102 18.76 17.18 0.19
C GLY A 102 19.68 18.39 0.27
N ALA A 103 19.22 19.53 -0.25
CA ALA A 103 19.87 20.81 0.00
C ALA A 103 19.87 21.12 1.50
N ALA A 104 20.83 21.97 1.94
CA ALA A 104 20.83 22.45 3.33
C ALA A 104 19.49 23.10 3.65
N TRP A 105 18.98 22.83 4.85
CA TRP A 105 17.74 23.45 5.30
C TRP A 105 17.86 24.99 5.29
N ASN A 106 16.82 25.64 4.82
CA ASN A 106 16.74 27.10 4.79
C ASN A 106 15.34 27.56 5.25
N GLY A 107 15.30 28.44 6.26
CA GLY A 107 14.06 28.96 6.82
C GLY A 107 13.18 29.75 5.86
N GLY A 108 13.76 30.32 4.79
CA GLY A 108 13.03 31.03 3.74
C GLY A 108 12.40 30.14 2.68
N THR A 109 12.64 28.83 2.72
CA THR A 109 12.11 27.87 1.75
C THR A 109 10.75 27.33 2.17
N ASN A 110 9.81 27.30 1.25
CA ASN A 110 8.55 26.58 1.42
C ASN A 110 8.76 25.10 1.06
N TYR A 111 8.70 24.23 2.07
CA TYR A 111 8.80 22.79 1.90
C TYR A 111 7.41 22.20 1.67
N VAL A 112 7.26 21.43 0.63
CA VAL A 112 6.05 20.63 0.37
C VAL A 112 6.23 19.21 0.89
N VAL A 113 5.15 18.47 1.04
CA VAL A 113 5.22 17.04 1.40
C VAL A 113 6.12 16.31 0.42
N GLY A 114 7.02 15.47 0.93
CA GLY A 114 7.99 14.74 0.11
C GLY A 114 9.31 15.50 -0.15
N SER A 115 9.42 16.78 0.20
CA SER A 115 10.69 17.49 0.13
C SER A 115 11.72 16.88 1.07
N ILE A 116 12.99 16.83 0.62
CA ILE A 116 14.12 16.39 1.45
C ILE A 116 15.04 17.58 1.71
N ALA A 117 15.33 17.83 2.98
CA ALA A 117 16.29 18.85 3.41
C ALA A 117 17.33 18.26 4.35
N LYS A 118 18.56 18.78 4.34
CA LYS A 118 19.66 18.32 5.17
C LYS A 118 19.93 19.30 6.29
N GLN A 119 19.98 18.79 7.53
CA GLN A 119 20.34 19.59 8.71
C GLN A 119 21.21 18.76 9.66
N GLY A 120 22.34 19.31 10.09
CA GLY A 120 23.24 18.61 11.02
C GLY A 120 23.77 17.26 10.50
N GLY A 121 23.96 17.11 9.18
CA GLY A 121 24.41 15.86 8.56
C GLY A 121 23.31 14.83 8.32
N VAL A 122 22.10 15.05 8.81
CA VAL A 122 20.94 14.16 8.64
C VAL A 122 20.01 14.71 7.57
N ASN A 123 19.47 13.85 6.71
CA ASN A 123 18.42 14.20 5.76
C ASN A 123 17.05 13.98 6.40
N TYR A 124 16.13 14.88 6.13
CA TYR A 124 14.79 14.87 6.66
C TYR A 124 13.76 14.94 5.54
N TYR A 125 12.78 14.08 5.62
CA TYR A 125 11.59 14.07 4.75
C TYR A 125 10.51 14.97 5.35
N SER A 126 9.95 15.88 4.55
CA SER A 126 8.85 16.75 4.95
C SER A 126 7.52 15.99 4.94
N LYS A 127 6.88 15.85 6.10
CA LYS A 127 5.58 15.18 6.27
C LYS A 127 4.39 16.08 5.95
N THR A 128 4.57 17.39 6.07
CA THR A 128 3.54 18.41 5.90
C THR A 128 4.08 19.53 5.05
N ALA A 129 3.22 20.30 4.40
CA ALA A 129 3.63 21.55 3.78
C ALA A 129 3.87 22.61 4.87
N HIS A 130 5.04 23.21 4.89
CA HIS A 130 5.43 24.22 5.90
C HIS A 130 6.57 25.11 5.42
N SER A 131 6.77 26.21 6.13
CA SER A 131 7.93 27.11 6.01
C SER A 131 8.48 27.39 7.40
N ASN A 132 9.75 27.79 7.46
CA ASN A 132 10.44 28.22 8.70
C ASN A 132 10.36 27.23 9.89
N SER A 133 10.19 25.94 9.61
CA SER A 133 10.24 24.88 10.61
C SER A 133 11.55 24.10 10.49
N GLN A 134 12.50 24.36 11.39
CA GLN A 134 13.82 23.74 11.34
C GLN A 134 13.78 22.29 11.83
N PRO A 135 14.44 21.33 11.13
CA PRO A 135 14.68 20.00 11.67
C PRO A 135 15.68 20.05 12.87
N PRO A 136 15.55 19.09 13.82
CA PRO A 136 14.51 18.09 13.94
C PRO A 136 13.23 18.65 14.57
N ASN A 137 12.13 18.56 13.84
CA ASN A 137 10.80 18.86 14.36
C ASN A 137 9.87 17.70 13.98
N ALA A 138 9.49 16.87 14.94
CA ALA A 138 8.75 15.64 14.70
C ALA A 138 7.35 15.85 14.11
N THR A 139 6.77 17.06 14.19
CA THR A 139 5.49 17.38 13.54
C THR A 139 5.64 17.46 12.03
N ASN A 140 6.67 18.17 11.55
CA ASN A 140 6.84 18.47 10.14
C ASN A 140 7.86 17.57 9.44
N TRP A 141 8.83 17.03 10.17
CA TRP A 141 9.94 16.32 9.61
C TRP A 141 10.02 14.87 10.10
N TYR A 142 10.53 14.01 9.23
CA TYR A 142 10.88 12.63 9.52
C TYR A 142 12.35 12.41 9.15
N ALA A 143 13.16 11.96 10.10
CA ALA A 143 14.57 11.69 9.87
C ALA A 143 14.73 10.45 8.98
N LEU A 144 15.43 10.62 7.87
CA LEU A 144 15.73 9.53 6.94
C LEU A 144 16.96 8.74 7.38
N PRO A 145 17.05 7.43 7.05
CA PRO A 145 18.26 6.63 7.28
C PRO A 145 19.46 7.24 6.58
N THR A 146 20.60 7.32 7.23
CA THR A 146 21.82 7.97 6.68
C THR A 146 22.85 6.99 6.14
N SER A 147 22.78 5.71 6.51
CA SER A 147 23.75 4.71 6.04
C SER A 147 23.11 3.31 6.02
N PRO A 148 22.75 2.86 4.83
CA PRO A 148 22.68 3.53 3.54
C PRO A 148 21.45 4.47 3.41
N ASN A 149 21.49 5.39 2.47
CA ASN A 149 20.43 6.39 2.19
C ASN A 149 19.17 5.75 1.59
N VAL A 150 18.54 4.81 2.29
CA VAL A 150 17.31 4.15 1.83
C VAL A 150 16.17 5.14 1.86
N TYR A 151 15.46 5.25 0.73
CA TYR A 151 14.26 6.07 0.68
C TYR A 151 13.12 5.41 1.45
N GLU A 152 12.65 6.08 2.48
CA GLU A 152 11.50 5.66 3.26
C GLU A 152 10.60 6.84 3.64
N ILE A 153 9.33 6.57 3.83
CA ILE A 153 8.37 7.56 4.31
C ILE A 153 7.62 7.01 5.53
N PRO A 154 7.23 7.87 6.47
CA PRO A 154 6.51 7.44 7.67
C PRO A 154 5.03 7.19 7.39
N HIS A 155 4.44 6.29 8.16
CA HIS A 155 3.00 6.07 8.26
C HIS A 155 2.60 5.76 9.71
N PRO A 156 1.31 5.84 10.08
CA PRO A 156 0.88 5.66 11.47
C PRO A 156 0.70 4.20 11.92
N TYR A 157 0.65 3.24 11.00
CA TYR A 157 0.28 1.86 11.30
C TYR A 157 1.38 1.13 12.07
N LEU A 158 1.00 0.47 13.16
CA LEU A 158 1.90 -0.35 13.97
C LEU A 158 2.06 -1.75 13.34
N GLU A 159 3.09 -2.49 13.77
CA GLU A 159 3.35 -3.85 13.30
C GLU A 159 2.10 -4.75 13.35
N ALA A 160 1.36 -4.73 14.47
CA ALA A 160 0.17 -5.56 14.67
C ALA A 160 -0.98 -5.22 13.70
N GLU A 161 -0.98 -4.03 13.12
CA GLU A 161 -2.04 -3.52 12.25
C GLU A 161 -1.76 -3.73 10.76
N LEU A 162 -0.53 -4.08 10.38
CA LEU A 162 -0.10 -4.11 8.98
C LEU A 162 -0.94 -5.04 8.11
N PHE A 163 -1.38 -6.18 8.64
CA PHE A 163 -2.16 -7.17 7.90
C PHE A 163 -3.66 -6.86 7.89
N ASP A 164 -4.14 -6.00 8.80
CA ASP A 164 -5.54 -5.54 8.87
C ASP A 164 -5.82 -4.34 7.97
N VAL A 165 -4.76 -3.69 7.44
CA VAL A 165 -4.91 -2.64 6.45
C VAL A 165 -5.42 -3.22 5.15
N ASN A 166 -6.61 -2.79 4.72
CA ASN A 166 -7.10 -3.04 3.38
C ASN A 166 -6.62 -1.96 2.42
N TYR A 167 -6.32 -2.34 1.19
CA TYR A 167 -5.85 -1.39 0.20
C TYR A 167 -6.41 -1.67 -1.19
N VAL A 168 -6.54 -0.62 -1.96
CA VAL A 168 -6.89 -0.67 -3.38
C VAL A 168 -5.99 0.30 -4.13
N GLN A 169 -5.53 -0.11 -5.30
CA GLN A 169 -4.71 0.74 -6.16
C GLN A 169 -5.52 1.22 -7.36
N SER A 170 -5.38 2.49 -7.68
CA SER A 170 -5.85 3.10 -8.92
C SER A 170 -4.75 4.00 -9.47
N ALA A 171 -4.19 3.66 -10.63
CA ALA A 171 -3.06 4.36 -11.25
C ALA A 171 -1.90 4.57 -10.24
N ASP A 172 -1.48 5.81 -10.03
CA ASP A 172 -0.37 6.19 -9.13
C ASP A 172 -0.78 6.39 -7.66
N VAL A 173 -1.95 5.90 -7.26
CA VAL A 173 -2.50 6.08 -5.91
C VAL A 173 -2.91 4.75 -5.30
N ILE A 174 -2.46 4.50 -4.07
CA ILE A 174 -2.99 3.43 -3.22
C ILE A 174 -3.84 4.07 -2.12
N THR A 175 -5.09 3.68 -2.04
CA THR A 175 -5.97 4.00 -0.92
C THR A 175 -5.81 2.95 0.15
N LEU A 176 -5.54 3.37 1.38
CA LEU A 176 -5.33 2.53 2.56
C LEU A 176 -6.44 2.81 3.57
N VAL A 177 -7.09 1.77 4.06
CA VAL A 177 -8.14 1.85 5.08
C VAL A 177 -7.88 0.87 6.21
N HIS A 178 -8.12 1.32 7.43
CA HIS A 178 -7.99 0.53 8.65
C HIS A 178 -9.03 1.03 9.67
N PRO A 179 -9.63 0.14 10.51
CA PRO A 179 -10.67 0.55 11.45
C PRO A 179 -10.26 1.66 12.43
N ASN A 180 -9.02 1.66 12.87
CA ASN A 180 -8.52 2.60 13.90
C ASN A 180 -7.83 3.84 13.33
N HIS A 181 -7.72 3.96 11.99
CA HIS A 181 -7.02 5.07 11.35
C HIS A 181 -7.89 5.73 10.29
N ALA A 182 -7.81 7.03 10.18
CA ALA A 182 -8.44 7.75 9.08
C ALA A 182 -7.94 7.22 7.72
N PRO A 183 -8.83 7.04 6.72
CA PRO A 183 -8.43 6.62 5.38
C PRO A 183 -7.35 7.51 4.79
N ARG A 184 -6.37 6.90 4.12
CA ARG A 184 -5.20 7.59 3.56
C ARG A 184 -4.98 7.23 2.11
N GLU A 185 -4.38 8.14 1.39
CA GLU A 185 -3.84 7.91 0.05
C GLU A 185 -2.32 7.95 0.10
N LEU A 186 -1.70 6.88 -0.39
CA LEU A 186 -0.28 6.87 -0.72
C LEU A 186 -0.15 7.18 -2.21
N ARG A 187 0.40 8.32 -2.54
CA ARG A 187 0.51 8.86 -3.90
C ARG A 187 1.95 8.87 -4.36
N ARG A 188 2.17 8.36 -5.57
CA ARG A 188 3.46 8.45 -6.24
C ARG A 188 3.50 9.74 -7.07
N LEU A 189 4.41 10.64 -6.75
CA LEU A 189 4.65 11.90 -7.47
C LEU A 189 5.92 11.80 -8.34
N GLY A 190 6.81 10.88 -8.01
CA GLY A 190 8.06 10.63 -8.69
C GLY A 190 8.73 9.36 -8.19
N ALA A 191 9.91 9.03 -8.70
CA ALA A 191 10.64 7.82 -8.28
C ALA A 191 10.94 7.83 -6.78
N THR A 192 11.47 8.93 -6.26
CA THR A 192 11.78 9.17 -4.84
C THR A 192 10.95 10.32 -4.28
N GLN A 193 9.73 10.47 -4.74
CA GLN A 193 8.81 11.48 -4.26
C GLN A 193 7.43 10.87 -4.08
N TRP A 194 7.11 10.53 -2.84
CA TRP A 194 5.86 9.94 -2.43
C TRP A 194 5.24 10.76 -1.32
N GLU A 195 3.92 10.74 -1.27
CA GLU A 195 3.12 11.46 -0.27
C GLU A 195 2.12 10.50 0.35
N LEU A 196 2.07 10.46 1.69
CA LEU A 196 0.97 9.82 2.41
C LEU A 196 0.10 10.90 3.04
N ARG A 197 -1.13 11.02 2.58
CA ARG A 197 -2.09 12.01 3.08
C ARG A 197 -3.37 11.37 3.60
N VAL A 198 -4.02 12.05 4.55
CA VAL A 198 -5.37 11.71 5.00
C VAL A 198 -6.37 12.14 3.94
N ILE A 199 -7.34 11.27 3.62
CA ILE A 199 -8.45 11.63 2.73
C ILE A 199 -9.40 12.51 3.53
N ASN A 200 -9.68 13.71 3.00
CA ASN A 200 -10.66 14.60 3.58
C ASN A 200 -12.01 14.37 2.89
N PHE A 201 -12.98 13.85 3.63
CA PHE A 201 -14.36 13.69 3.19
C PHE A 201 -15.25 14.87 3.59
N GLY A 202 -14.66 16.00 3.96
CA GLY A 202 -15.40 17.20 4.30
C GLY A 202 -16.34 17.62 3.16
N THR A 203 -17.55 17.97 3.50
CA THR A 203 -18.52 18.50 2.52
C THR A 203 -17.97 19.80 1.93
N PRO A 204 -18.03 19.98 0.59
CA PRO A 204 -17.60 21.23 -0.04
C PRO A 204 -18.56 22.40 0.28
N LEU A 205 -19.71 22.11 0.87
CA LEU A 205 -20.68 23.10 1.27
C LEU A 205 -20.40 23.54 2.70
N PRO A 206 -20.31 24.85 2.98
CA PRO A 206 -20.27 25.35 4.34
C PRO A 206 -21.53 24.93 5.11
N ALA A 207 -21.39 24.74 6.40
CA ALA A 207 -22.56 24.51 7.25
C ALA A 207 -23.56 25.67 7.04
N PRO A 208 -24.88 25.39 6.91
CA PRO A 208 -25.84 26.45 6.75
C PRO A 208 -25.76 27.41 7.93
N THR A 209 -25.58 28.70 7.63
CA THR A 209 -25.59 29.77 8.63
C THR A 209 -27.01 30.32 8.74
N ASN A 210 -27.38 30.83 9.94
CA ASN A 210 -28.70 31.41 10.20
C ASN A 210 -29.87 30.42 10.12
N VAL A 211 -29.65 29.17 10.53
CA VAL A 211 -30.76 28.24 10.76
C VAL A 211 -31.51 28.73 11.98
N ALA A 212 -32.67 29.34 11.76
CA ALA A 212 -33.57 29.77 12.84
C ALA A 212 -34.88 28.99 12.73
N VAL A 213 -35.35 28.49 13.85
CA VAL A 213 -36.73 27.97 13.97
C VAL A 213 -37.61 29.15 14.22
N SER A 214 -38.44 29.53 13.26
CA SER A 214 -39.49 30.53 13.49
C SER A 214 -40.77 29.85 13.85
N ARG A 215 -41.37 30.32 14.94
CA ARG A 215 -42.73 29.92 15.32
C ARG A 215 -43.67 30.62 14.33
N TYR A 216 -44.38 29.85 13.54
CA TYR A 216 -45.54 30.40 12.79
C TYR A 216 -46.71 30.58 13.78
N ILE A 217 -47.04 31.82 14.06
CA ILE A 217 -48.30 32.16 14.75
C ILE A 217 -49.30 32.54 13.69
N PRO A 218 -50.29 31.68 13.37
CA PRO A 218 -51.33 32.07 12.43
C PRO A 218 -52.06 33.27 13.03
N ALA A 219 -52.32 34.27 12.21
CA ALA A 219 -53.20 35.38 12.59
C ALA A 219 -54.63 34.87 12.72
N SER A 220 -54.94 34.35 13.87
CA SER A 220 -56.28 33.88 14.23
C SER A 220 -56.84 34.74 15.35
N THR A 221 -57.99 35.31 15.07
CA THR A 221 -58.79 36.10 15.99
C THR A 221 -59.55 35.26 17.00
N SER A 222 -59.13 34.01 17.30
CA SER A 222 -59.83 33.14 18.21
C SER A 222 -58.90 32.29 19.03
N THR A 223 -58.89 32.58 20.32
CA THR A 223 -58.72 31.71 21.51
C THR A 223 -58.00 30.37 21.31
N ASN A 224 -56.81 30.30 21.93
CA ASN A 224 -56.22 29.09 22.51
C ASN A 224 -56.14 27.80 21.68
N SER A 225 -55.36 27.79 20.59
CA SER A 225 -54.66 26.57 20.21
C SER A 225 -53.35 26.93 19.48
N ASP A 226 -52.26 26.93 20.22
CA ASP A 226 -50.92 27.06 19.63
C ASP A 226 -50.58 25.78 18.88
N THR A 227 -50.78 25.81 17.57
CA THR A 227 -50.32 24.70 16.67
C THR A 227 -48.88 24.95 16.26
N TYR A 228 -47.98 24.15 16.76
CA TYR A 228 -46.56 24.18 16.36
C TYR A 228 -46.40 23.41 15.06
N VAL A 229 -45.98 24.06 14.02
CA VAL A 229 -45.59 23.41 12.73
C VAL A 229 -44.05 23.39 12.70
N ALA A 230 -43.48 22.21 12.86
CA ALA A 230 -42.06 22.01 12.61
C ALA A 230 -41.85 21.86 11.09
N HIS A 231 -41.17 22.81 10.48
CA HIS A 231 -40.68 22.66 9.11
C HIS A 231 -39.30 22.07 9.17
N ASN A 232 -39.22 20.80 8.78
CA ASN A 232 -37.93 20.17 8.48
C ASN A 232 -37.54 20.57 7.06
N TYR A 233 -36.53 21.38 6.91
CA TYR A 233 -35.86 21.56 5.62
C TYR A 233 -34.77 20.48 5.51
N VAL A 234 -34.90 19.65 4.48
CA VAL A 234 -33.90 18.66 4.08
C VAL A 234 -32.82 19.33 3.25
#